data_5719f1c52633eb965eb1f239aa500627
#
_entry.id   5719f1c52633eb965eb1f239aa500627
#
_cell.length_a   1.000
_cell.length_b   1.000
_cell.length_c   1.000
_cell.angle_alpha   90.00
_cell.angle_beta   90.00
_cell.angle_gamma   90.00
#
_symmetry.space_group_name_H-M   'P 1'
#
loop_
_entity.id
_entity.type
_entity.pdbx_description
1 polymer ?
#
loop_
_entity_poly.entity_id
_entity_poly.type
_entity_poly.pdbx_seq_one_letter_code
_entity_poly.pdbx_strand_id
1 'polypeptide(L)'
;GRAFEQIRNSIGYPELNVKIAATHGGLSVGEDGASHQCCEDFALMRTIPGMVVICPSDDLEARAAVRAAYAHKGPVYLRFSRLATPSLHDANNYTFEIGKGEVLCDGFDLAIISTGLMTSEALKAAVTLKRQDAISVRVINMPTIKPLDEEIVLRAARECHKIITVEEHSVIGGLGEAVCSLLSEKAPTPVRRIGVQDKFGHSGPAWEVLRDYGLTADAIADAVRSFVKEDQ
;
A
#
# COMPACT_ATOMS: atom_id res chain seq x y z
N GLY A 1 11.47 3.30 -15.32
CA GLY A 1 10.82 3.76 -16.56
C GLY A 1 11.39 3.12 -17.81
N ARG A 2 12.73 3.07 -17.95
CA ARG A 2 13.38 2.47 -19.14
C ARG A 2 13.13 0.96 -19.29
N ALA A 3 12.93 0.24 -18.19
CA ALA A 3 12.63 -1.18 -18.23
C ALA A 3 11.14 -1.47 -18.47
N PHE A 4 10.25 -0.51 -18.27
CA PHE A 4 8.81 -0.72 -18.34
C PHE A 4 8.33 -1.30 -19.68
N GLU A 5 8.85 -0.75 -20.80
CA GLU A 5 8.50 -1.25 -22.14
C GLU A 5 8.93 -2.71 -22.31
N GLN A 6 10.14 -3.07 -21.86
CA GLN A 6 10.62 -4.44 -21.91
C GLN A 6 9.78 -5.38 -21.02
N ILE A 7 9.41 -4.94 -19.83
CA ILE A 7 8.52 -5.70 -18.94
C ILE A 7 7.16 -5.91 -19.62
N ARG A 8 6.58 -4.86 -20.20
CA ARG A 8 5.29 -4.94 -20.89
C ARG A 8 5.34 -5.89 -22.09
N ASN A 9 6.29 -5.70 -23.01
CA ASN A 9 6.32 -6.40 -24.28
C ASN A 9 7.03 -7.76 -24.24
N SER A 10 8.08 -7.89 -23.41
CA SER A 10 8.88 -9.10 -23.37
C SER A 10 8.53 -10.05 -22.21
N ILE A 11 7.73 -9.61 -21.24
CA ILE A 11 7.30 -10.42 -20.10
C ILE A 11 5.76 -10.48 -20.03
N GLY A 12 5.08 -9.34 -19.98
CA GLY A 12 3.64 -9.28 -19.81
C GLY A 12 2.88 -9.78 -21.03
N TYR A 13 3.17 -9.26 -22.22
CA TYR A 13 2.47 -9.63 -23.44
C TYR A 13 2.52 -11.13 -23.79
N PRO A 14 3.69 -11.79 -23.69
CA PRO A 14 3.77 -13.25 -23.89
C PRO A 14 3.44 -14.06 -22.61
N GLU A 15 2.95 -13.43 -21.54
CA GLU A 15 2.55 -14.06 -20.28
C GLU A 15 3.65 -14.93 -19.64
N LEU A 16 4.91 -14.50 -19.73
CA LEU A 16 6.04 -15.28 -19.24
C LEU A 16 6.00 -15.44 -17.72
N ASN A 17 6.44 -16.61 -17.26
CA ASN A 17 6.59 -16.93 -15.84
C ASN A 17 7.83 -16.26 -15.24
N VAL A 18 7.87 -14.91 -15.23
CA VAL A 18 8.97 -14.10 -14.71
C VAL A 18 8.56 -13.35 -13.46
N LYS A 19 9.43 -13.33 -12.45
CA LYS A 19 9.25 -12.60 -11.19
C LYS A 19 10.23 -11.42 -11.16
N ILE A 20 9.69 -10.21 -11.12
CA ILE A 20 10.44 -8.98 -11.05
C ILE A 20 10.46 -8.55 -9.59
N ALA A 21 11.57 -8.76 -8.89
CA ALA A 21 11.75 -8.41 -7.49
C ALA A 21 12.56 -7.11 -7.39
N ALA A 22 11.87 -5.98 -7.29
CA ALA A 22 12.47 -4.66 -7.23
C ALA A 22 12.56 -4.16 -5.79
N THR A 23 13.71 -3.59 -5.42
CA THR A 23 13.92 -2.94 -4.13
C THR A 23 13.97 -1.42 -4.29
N HIS A 24 13.94 -0.69 -3.17
CA HIS A 24 14.11 0.76 -3.15
C HIS A 24 12.97 1.53 -3.86
N GLY A 25 11.74 1.01 -3.84
CA GLY A 25 10.58 1.76 -4.33
C GLY A 25 10.18 2.87 -3.35
N GLY A 26 9.65 3.98 -3.88
CA GLY A 26 9.10 5.09 -3.09
C GLY A 26 10.11 6.16 -2.67
N LEU A 27 9.71 6.98 -1.72
CA LEU A 27 10.47 8.11 -1.20
C LEU A 27 11.56 7.72 -0.19
N SER A 28 11.42 6.56 0.49
CA SER A 28 12.33 6.08 1.52
C SER A 28 13.72 5.70 1.01
N VAL A 29 13.96 5.80 -0.30
CA VAL A 29 15.31 5.83 -0.89
C VAL A 29 16.13 6.97 -0.27
N GLY A 30 15.49 8.08 0.04
CA GLY A 30 16.06 9.14 0.87
C GLY A 30 17.10 9.97 0.15
N GLU A 31 18.36 9.79 0.53
CA GLU A 31 19.49 10.64 0.12
C GLU A 31 19.74 10.64 -1.40
N ASP A 32 19.44 9.54 -2.08
CA ASP A 32 19.61 9.43 -3.55
C ASP A 32 18.67 10.38 -4.33
N GLY A 33 17.61 10.84 -3.69
CA GLY A 33 16.75 11.91 -4.18
C GLY A 33 15.81 11.53 -5.32
N ALA A 34 15.15 12.56 -5.86
CA ALA A 34 14.06 12.43 -6.82
C ALA A 34 14.37 11.57 -8.06
N SER A 35 15.61 11.54 -8.53
CA SER A 35 16.00 10.75 -9.71
C SER A 35 16.01 9.24 -9.46
N HIS A 36 15.99 8.81 -8.19
CA HIS A 36 15.99 7.39 -7.77
C HIS A 36 14.70 6.99 -7.06
N GLN A 37 13.95 7.94 -6.55
CA GLN A 37 12.67 7.72 -5.86
C GLN A 37 11.58 7.36 -6.86
N CYS A 38 11.28 6.06 -6.98
CA CYS A 38 10.25 5.56 -7.87
C CYS A 38 8.89 5.55 -7.16
N CYS A 39 8.04 6.52 -7.47
CA CYS A 39 6.70 6.67 -6.90
C CYS A 39 5.59 6.33 -7.89
N GLU A 40 5.89 5.72 -9.04
CA GLU A 40 4.97 5.42 -10.13
C GLU A 40 4.94 3.94 -10.52
N ASP A 41 5.70 3.08 -9.85
CA ASP A 41 5.87 1.68 -10.21
C ASP A 41 4.58 0.86 -10.08
N PHE A 42 3.76 1.09 -9.04
CA PHE A 42 2.46 0.42 -8.95
C PHE A 42 1.56 0.79 -10.13
N ALA A 43 1.50 2.08 -10.47
CA ALA A 43 0.71 2.56 -11.59
C ALA A 43 1.11 1.86 -12.90
N LEU A 44 2.41 1.83 -13.19
CA LEU A 44 2.95 1.19 -14.38
C LEU A 44 2.66 -0.31 -14.42
N MET A 45 2.95 -1.03 -13.34
CA MET A 45 2.81 -2.48 -13.31
C MET A 45 1.33 -2.93 -13.27
N ARG A 46 0.45 -2.16 -12.62
CA ARG A 46 -0.99 -2.43 -12.61
C ARG A 46 -1.63 -2.36 -14.00
N THR A 47 -1.11 -1.53 -14.91
CA THR A 47 -1.65 -1.40 -16.27
C THR A 47 -1.32 -2.59 -17.18
N ILE A 48 -0.32 -3.41 -16.82
CA ILE A 48 0.05 -4.58 -17.63
C ILE A 48 -0.97 -5.72 -17.39
N PRO A 49 -1.67 -6.22 -18.42
CA PRO A 49 -2.58 -7.36 -18.29
C PRO A 49 -1.87 -8.58 -17.70
N GLY A 50 -2.56 -9.31 -16.81
CA GLY A 50 -2.03 -10.52 -16.17
C GLY A 50 -0.92 -10.30 -15.14
N MET A 51 -0.34 -9.11 -15.01
CA MET A 51 0.68 -8.80 -14.00
C MET A 51 0.08 -8.81 -12.59
N VAL A 52 0.63 -9.62 -11.70
CA VAL A 52 0.38 -9.54 -10.25
C VAL A 52 1.31 -8.51 -9.64
N VAL A 53 0.80 -7.64 -8.74
CA VAL A 53 1.57 -6.57 -8.09
C VAL A 53 1.50 -6.73 -6.58
N ILE A 54 2.64 -6.94 -5.94
CA ILE A 54 2.77 -7.25 -4.51
C ILE A 54 3.73 -6.25 -3.83
N CYS A 55 3.34 -5.74 -2.67
CA CYS A 55 4.17 -4.90 -1.81
C CYS A 55 4.02 -5.34 -0.34
N PRO A 56 4.89 -6.23 0.16
CA PRO A 56 4.80 -6.75 1.50
C PRO A 56 5.15 -5.70 2.56
N SER A 57 4.56 -5.83 3.75
CA SER A 57 4.70 -4.88 4.86
C SER A 57 5.83 -5.21 5.83
N ASP A 58 6.24 -6.48 5.93
CA ASP A 58 7.35 -6.92 6.78
C ASP A 58 8.14 -8.09 6.17
N ASP A 59 9.15 -8.59 6.89
CA ASP A 59 10.03 -9.64 6.39
C ASP A 59 9.35 -11.00 6.29
N LEU A 60 8.42 -11.32 7.18
CA LEU A 60 7.66 -12.58 7.15
C LEU A 60 6.74 -12.61 5.94
N GLU A 61 6.00 -11.53 5.73
CA GLU A 61 5.16 -11.35 4.54
C GLU A 61 6.00 -11.35 3.26
N ALA A 62 7.16 -10.68 3.25
CA ALA A 62 8.07 -10.68 2.11
C ALA A 62 8.54 -12.08 1.72
N ARG A 63 8.94 -12.90 2.70
CA ARG A 63 9.34 -14.31 2.47
C ARG A 63 8.19 -15.16 1.95
N ALA A 64 7.00 -14.98 2.52
CA ALA A 64 5.80 -15.71 2.09
C ALA A 64 5.35 -15.27 0.69
N ALA A 65 5.39 -13.98 0.39
CA ALA A 65 5.08 -13.41 -0.92
C ALA A 65 6.04 -13.91 -2.01
N VAL A 66 7.34 -14.01 -1.72
CA VAL A 66 8.32 -14.58 -2.67
C VAL A 66 8.01 -16.04 -2.98
N ARG A 67 7.65 -16.85 -1.97
CA ARG A 67 7.26 -18.25 -2.18
C ARG A 67 5.98 -18.36 -2.99
N ALA A 68 4.97 -17.54 -2.68
CA ALA A 68 3.72 -17.50 -3.43
C ALA A 68 3.94 -17.04 -4.88
N ALA A 69 4.75 -16.02 -5.10
CA ALA A 69 5.15 -15.58 -6.42
C ALA A 69 5.87 -16.67 -7.21
N TYR A 70 6.78 -17.42 -6.57
CA TYR A 70 7.47 -18.54 -7.22
C TYR A 70 6.49 -19.63 -7.68
N ALA A 71 5.50 -19.95 -6.86
CA ALA A 71 4.48 -20.96 -7.17
C ALA A 71 3.45 -20.49 -8.22
N HIS A 72 3.22 -19.18 -8.31
CA HIS A 72 2.30 -18.59 -9.29
C HIS A 72 2.82 -18.75 -10.72
N LYS A 73 1.97 -19.13 -11.65
CA LYS A 73 2.29 -19.18 -13.10
C LYS A 73 1.88 -17.86 -13.74
N GLY A 74 2.83 -17.12 -14.27
CA GLY A 74 2.61 -15.81 -14.89
C GLY A 74 3.53 -14.73 -14.33
N PRO A 75 3.45 -13.49 -14.83
CA PRO A 75 4.31 -12.40 -14.43
C PRO A 75 3.90 -11.87 -13.04
N VAL A 76 4.89 -11.62 -12.18
CA VAL A 76 4.70 -11.02 -10.86
C VAL A 76 5.72 -9.91 -10.65
N TYR A 77 5.25 -8.77 -10.18
CA TYR A 77 6.06 -7.67 -9.68
C TYR A 77 5.99 -7.63 -8.15
N LEU A 78 7.16 -7.78 -7.50
CA LEU A 78 7.31 -7.63 -6.04
C LEU A 78 8.10 -6.36 -5.78
N ARG A 79 7.53 -5.46 -5.00
CA ARG A 79 8.15 -4.20 -4.61
C ARG A 79 8.56 -4.23 -3.14
N PHE A 80 9.82 -4.00 -2.86
CA PHE A 80 10.36 -3.92 -1.51
C PHE A 80 10.82 -2.50 -1.18
N SER A 81 10.61 -2.08 0.06
CA SER A 81 11.12 -0.82 0.58
C SER A 81 12.64 -0.85 0.78
N ARG A 82 13.28 0.31 0.88
CA ARG A 82 14.68 0.44 1.30
C ARG A 82 14.81 0.29 2.82
N LEU A 83 13.90 0.87 3.57
CA LEU A 83 13.93 0.86 5.03
C LEU A 83 13.51 -0.51 5.59
N ALA A 84 14.15 -0.89 6.69
CA ALA A 84 13.67 -2.00 7.50
C ALA A 84 12.31 -1.66 8.13
N THR A 85 11.41 -2.62 8.12
CA THR A 85 10.09 -2.53 8.75
C THR A 85 10.06 -3.39 10.01
N PRO A 86 9.29 -3.00 11.04
CA PRO A 86 9.06 -3.89 12.18
C PRO A 86 8.27 -5.13 11.74
N SER A 87 8.47 -6.25 12.41
CA SER A 87 7.65 -7.44 12.19
C SER A 87 6.22 -7.16 12.68
N LEU A 88 5.26 -7.33 11.80
CA LEU A 88 3.83 -7.12 12.07
C LEU A 88 3.09 -8.44 12.24
N HIS A 89 3.62 -9.53 11.66
CA HIS A 89 3.03 -10.85 11.63
C HIS A 89 3.71 -11.81 12.60
N ASP A 90 2.99 -12.85 13.02
CA ASP A 90 3.54 -13.97 13.81
C ASP A 90 3.96 -15.11 12.88
N ALA A 91 5.24 -15.49 12.96
CA ALA A 91 5.84 -16.55 12.14
C ALA A 91 5.11 -17.90 12.23
N ASN A 92 4.42 -18.17 13.35
CA ASN A 92 3.74 -19.44 13.57
C ASN A 92 2.36 -19.52 12.90
N ASN A 93 1.74 -18.36 12.63
CA ASN A 93 0.33 -18.30 12.21
C ASN A 93 0.13 -17.56 10.89
N TYR A 94 1.18 -16.94 10.34
CA TYR A 94 1.03 -16.14 9.13
C TYR A 94 0.98 -16.99 7.87
N THR A 95 -0.02 -16.74 7.03
CA THR A 95 -0.16 -17.31 5.69
C THR A 95 -0.40 -16.20 4.70
N PHE A 96 0.30 -16.24 3.57
CA PHE A 96 0.15 -15.27 2.48
C PHE A 96 -0.60 -15.91 1.32
N GLU A 97 -1.61 -15.22 0.83
CA GLU A 97 -2.33 -15.60 -0.39
C GLU A 97 -2.41 -14.39 -1.33
N ILE A 98 -2.07 -14.60 -2.62
CA ILE A 98 -2.16 -13.55 -3.64
C ILE A 98 -3.62 -13.11 -3.77
N GLY A 99 -3.87 -11.81 -3.69
CA GLY A 99 -5.22 -11.25 -3.78
C GLY A 99 -5.98 -11.20 -2.46
N LYS A 100 -5.31 -11.47 -1.33
CA LYS A 100 -5.92 -11.36 0.00
C LYS A 100 -5.25 -10.26 0.83
N GLY A 101 -6.08 -9.48 1.52
CA GLY A 101 -5.71 -8.54 2.55
C GLY A 101 -5.97 -9.09 3.95
N GLU A 102 -5.43 -8.44 4.97
CA GLU A 102 -5.56 -8.85 6.37
C GLU A 102 -5.95 -7.68 7.26
N VAL A 103 -6.87 -7.90 8.22
CA VAL A 103 -7.18 -6.94 9.27
C VAL A 103 -6.18 -7.11 10.40
N LEU A 104 -5.25 -6.17 10.54
CA LEU A 104 -4.24 -6.17 11.61
C LEU A 104 -4.72 -5.50 12.89
N CYS A 105 -5.66 -4.57 12.80
CA CYS A 105 -6.31 -3.91 13.92
C CYS A 105 -7.78 -3.71 13.58
N ASP A 106 -8.69 -4.16 14.44
CA ASP A 106 -10.10 -3.96 14.20
C ASP A 106 -10.61 -2.64 14.78
N GLY A 107 -11.62 -2.05 14.13
CA GLY A 107 -12.22 -0.78 14.47
C GLY A 107 -13.44 -0.49 13.60
N PHE A 108 -14.19 0.57 13.94
CA PHE A 108 -15.50 0.84 13.31
C PHE A 108 -15.74 2.31 12.92
N ASP A 109 -14.95 3.28 13.40
CA ASP A 109 -15.17 4.70 13.05
C ASP A 109 -14.71 5.02 11.63
N LEU A 110 -13.62 4.37 11.19
CA LEU A 110 -13.16 4.37 9.80
C LEU A 110 -12.16 3.22 9.56
N ALA A 111 -11.88 2.92 8.29
CA ALA A 111 -10.84 1.97 7.93
C ALA A 111 -9.64 2.68 7.27
N ILE A 112 -8.42 2.24 7.63
CA ILE A 112 -7.18 2.56 6.89
C ILE A 112 -6.79 1.32 6.11
N ILE A 113 -6.64 1.45 4.80
CA ILE A 113 -6.10 0.41 3.90
C ILE A 113 -4.70 0.84 3.48
N SER A 114 -3.70 0.08 3.86
CA SER A 114 -2.29 0.42 3.67
C SER A 114 -1.52 -0.70 3.00
N THR A 115 -0.35 -0.39 2.45
CA THR A 115 0.54 -1.37 1.83
C THR A 115 2.01 -1.08 2.16
N GLY A 116 2.83 -2.12 2.20
CA GLY A 116 4.26 -2.00 2.41
C GLY A 116 4.62 -1.30 3.73
N LEU A 117 5.65 -0.46 3.69
CA LEU A 117 6.17 0.32 4.83
C LEU A 117 5.07 1.09 5.58
N MET A 118 4.08 1.60 4.85
CA MET A 118 3.03 2.44 5.43
C MET A 118 2.08 1.68 6.36
N THR A 119 2.06 0.36 6.32
CA THR A 119 1.23 -0.44 7.23
C THR A 119 1.68 -0.28 8.69
N SER A 120 2.98 -0.21 8.94
CA SER A 120 3.49 0.05 10.29
C SER A 120 3.11 1.44 10.80
N GLU A 121 3.14 2.46 9.93
CA GLU A 121 2.76 3.83 10.28
C GLU A 121 1.24 3.94 10.54
N ALA A 122 0.43 3.24 9.75
CA ALA A 122 -1.02 3.16 9.95
C ALA A 122 -1.38 2.52 11.31
N LEU A 123 -0.69 1.45 11.71
CA LEU A 123 -0.88 0.83 13.03
C LEU A 123 -0.49 1.76 14.18
N LYS A 124 0.63 2.49 14.07
CA LYS A 124 1.03 3.48 15.07
C LYS A 124 0.01 4.61 15.19
N ALA A 125 -0.51 5.09 14.06
CA ALA A 125 -1.56 6.10 14.02
C ALA A 125 -2.84 5.59 14.73
N ALA A 126 -3.29 4.36 14.45
CA ALA A 126 -4.46 3.77 15.08
C ALA A 126 -4.31 3.67 16.62
N VAL A 127 -3.11 3.29 17.12
CA VAL A 127 -2.82 3.26 18.55
C VAL A 127 -2.91 4.65 19.18
N THR A 128 -2.35 5.66 18.50
CA THR A 128 -2.38 7.06 18.95
C THR A 128 -3.82 7.58 19.02
N LEU A 129 -4.60 7.39 17.97
CA LEU A 129 -6.00 7.81 17.86
C LEU A 129 -6.89 7.17 18.93
N LYS A 130 -6.71 5.89 19.18
CA LYS A 130 -7.45 5.19 20.23
C LYS A 130 -7.15 5.75 21.62
N ARG A 131 -5.89 6.09 21.90
CA ARG A 131 -5.46 6.58 23.22
C ARG A 131 -5.82 8.04 23.47
N GLN A 132 -5.68 8.89 22.46
CA GLN A 132 -5.82 10.34 22.60
C GLN A 132 -7.21 10.85 22.26
N ASP A 133 -7.86 10.23 21.28
CA ASP A 133 -9.09 10.76 20.68
C ASP A 133 -10.28 9.80 20.86
N ALA A 134 -10.09 8.61 21.40
CA ALA A 134 -11.07 7.52 21.48
C ALA A 134 -11.63 7.10 20.10
N ILE A 135 -10.88 7.36 19.01
CA ILE A 135 -11.26 6.96 17.65
C ILE A 135 -10.81 5.52 17.40
N SER A 136 -11.75 4.66 17.00
CA SER A 136 -11.54 3.23 16.73
C SER A 136 -11.31 3.00 15.25
N VAL A 137 -10.05 2.80 14.86
CA VAL A 137 -9.63 2.66 13.47
C VAL A 137 -9.39 1.19 13.12
N ARG A 138 -10.01 0.71 12.04
CA ARG A 138 -9.64 -0.57 11.42
C ARG A 138 -8.43 -0.37 10.53
N VAL A 139 -7.37 -1.15 10.75
CA VAL A 139 -6.18 -1.14 9.86
C VAL A 139 -6.14 -2.42 9.06
N ILE A 140 -6.15 -2.28 7.75
CA ILE A 140 -6.09 -3.37 6.77
C ILE A 140 -4.75 -3.28 6.05
N ASN A 141 -3.96 -4.34 6.15
CA ASN A 141 -2.81 -4.56 5.30
C ASN A 141 -3.25 -5.12 3.95
N MET A 142 -2.87 -4.46 2.86
CA MET A 142 -3.17 -4.86 1.49
C MET A 142 -1.87 -5.14 0.73
N PRO A 143 -1.26 -6.32 0.92
CA PRO A 143 0.02 -6.63 0.29
C PRO A 143 -0.10 -6.88 -1.21
N THR A 144 -1.28 -7.24 -1.71
CA THR A 144 -1.52 -7.40 -3.14
C THR A 144 -2.36 -6.26 -3.69
N ILE A 145 -1.76 -5.44 -4.55
CA ILE A 145 -2.42 -4.28 -5.15
C ILE A 145 -3.18 -4.70 -6.41
N LYS A 146 -2.70 -5.75 -7.07
CA LYS A 146 -3.35 -6.42 -8.19
C LYS A 146 -3.07 -7.93 -8.16
N PRO A 147 -4.11 -8.79 -8.08
CA PRO A 147 -5.51 -8.44 -7.88
C PRO A 147 -5.75 -7.83 -6.49
N LEU A 148 -6.69 -6.90 -6.39
CA LEU A 148 -7.11 -6.33 -5.11
C LEU A 148 -8.05 -7.31 -4.40
N ASP A 149 -7.98 -7.40 -3.07
CA ASP A 149 -9.00 -8.08 -2.28
C ASP A 149 -10.26 -7.21 -2.20
N GLU A 150 -11.15 -7.41 -3.15
CA GLU A 150 -12.40 -6.67 -3.23
C GLU A 150 -13.31 -6.91 -2.01
N GLU A 151 -13.32 -8.13 -1.49
CA GLU A 151 -14.19 -8.53 -0.38
C GLU A 151 -13.87 -7.75 0.90
N ILE A 152 -12.58 -7.67 1.27
CA ILE A 152 -12.16 -6.96 2.48
C ILE A 152 -12.41 -5.45 2.35
N VAL A 153 -12.20 -4.88 1.15
CA VAL A 153 -12.47 -3.45 0.86
C VAL A 153 -13.97 -3.16 0.98
N LEU A 154 -14.82 -3.97 0.35
CA LEU A 154 -16.27 -3.80 0.39
C LEU A 154 -16.84 -4.02 1.80
N ARG A 155 -16.26 -4.95 2.57
CA ARG A 155 -16.61 -5.14 3.98
C ARG A 155 -16.25 -3.90 4.81
N ALA A 156 -15.04 -3.36 4.63
CA ALA A 156 -14.62 -2.13 5.31
C ALA A 156 -15.55 -0.94 4.98
N ALA A 157 -15.93 -0.80 3.71
CA ALA A 157 -16.87 0.25 3.28
C ALA A 157 -18.23 0.15 3.97
N ARG A 158 -18.79 -1.08 4.09
CA ARG A 158 -20.08 -1.30 4.75
C ARG A 158 -20.04 -1.11 6.27
N GLU A 159 -18.92 -1.45 6.90
CA GLU A 159 -18.82 -1.47 8.37
C GLU A 159 -18.23 -0.19 8.95
N CYS A 160 -17.35 0.49 8.22
CA CYS A 160 -16.64 1.68 8.68
C CYS A 160 -17.09 2.98 7.99
N HIS A 161 -17.82 2.91 6.89
CA HIS A 161 -18.41 4.02 6.13
C HIS A 161 -17.46 5.09 5.59
N LYS A 162 -16.22 5.12 6.04
CA LYS A 162 -15.13 6.01 5.59
C LYS A 162 -13.83 5.22 5.44
N ILE A 163 -13.06 5.51 4.41
CA ILE A 163 -11.81 4.83 4.14
C ILE A 163 -10.69 5.84 3.91
N ILE A 164 -9.53 5.57 4.50
CA ILE A 164 -8.27 6.23 4.16
C ILE A 164 -7.35 5.18 3.52
N THR A 165 -6.75 5.49 2.38
CA THR A 165 -5.68 4.66 1.81
C THR A 165 -4.33 5.28 2.08
N VAL A 166 -3.31 4.46 2.38
CA VAL A 166 -1.96 4.94 2.70
C VAL A 166 -0.94 4.13 1.93
N GLU A 167 -0.15 4.82 1.11
CA GLU A 167 0.86 4.21 0.25
C GLU A 167 2.08 5.12 0.07
N GLU A 168 3.26 4.54 0.04
CA GLU A 168 4.51 5.23 -0.32
C GLU A 168 4.66 5.23 -1.84
N HIS A 169 3.72 5.84 -2.52
CA HIS A 169 3.58 5.88 -3.98
C HIS A 169 2.75 7.11 -4.35
N SER A 170 2.76 7.50 -5.62
CA SER A 170 1.83 8.51 -6.11
C SER A 170 0.39 8.09 -5.83
N VAL A 171 -0.45 9.04 -5.42
CA VAL A 171 -1.91 8.80 -5.31
C VAL A 171 -2.57 8.52 -6.66
N ILE A 172 -1.85 8.76 -7.77
CA ILE A 172 -2.29 8.48 -9.14
C ILE A 172 -1.83 7.08 -9.53
N GLY A 173 -2.77 6.21 -9.85
CA GLY A 173 -2.53 4.84 -10.34
C GLY A 173 -2.15 3.81 -9.27
N GLY A 174 -2.01 4.19 -8.00
CA GLY A 174 -1.61 3.31 -6.90
C GLY A 174 -2.74 2.52 -6.25
N LEU A 175 -2.53 2.14 -4.97
CA LEU A 175 -3.51 1.46 -4.12
C LEU A 175 -4.78 2.28 -3.96
N GLY A 176 -4.63 3.58 -3.68
CA GLY A 176 -5.77 4.46 -3.44
C GLY A 176 -6.72 4.53 -4.64
N GLU A 177 -6.19 4.62 -5.86
CA GLU A 177 -7.05 4.56 -7.05
C GLU A 177 -7.68 3.18 -7.26
N ALA A 178 -7.00 2.09 -6.97
CA ALA A 178 -7.60 0.76 -7.07
C ALA A 178 -8.81 0.63 -6.13
N VAL A 179 -8.68 1.11 -4.90
CA VAL A 179 -9.77 1.13 -3.91
C VAL A 179 -10.89 2.08 -4.35
N CYS A 180 -10.57 3.29 -4.79
CA CYS A 180 -11.58 4.25 -5.28
C CYS A 180 -12.36 3.70 -6.47
N SER A 181 -11.69 3.08 -7.44
CA SER A 181 -12.32 2.49 -8.62
C SER A 181 -13.34 1.42 -8.23
N LEU A 182 -12.93 0.48 -7.37
CA LEU A 182 -13.82 -0.57 -6.85
C LEU A 182 -15.04 0.02 -6.13
N LEU A 183 -14.79 0.98 -5.24
CA LEU A 183 -15.86 1.56 -4.42
C LEU A 183 -16.83 2.40 -5.24
N SER A 184 -16.35 3.14 -6.24
CA SER A 184 -17.23 3.94 -7.10
C SER A 184 -18.23 3.07 -7.88
N GLU A 185 -17.86 1.84 -8.22
CA GLU A 185 -18.71 0.90 -8.96
C GLU A 185 -19.64 0.07 -8.06
N LYS A 186 -19.15 -0.37 -6.88
CA LYS A 186 -19.84 -1.40 -6.08
C LYS A 186 -20.40 -0.91 -4.75
N ALA A 187 -19.80 0.11 -4.13
CA ALA A 187 -20.21 0.62 -2.81
C ALA A 187 -19.69 2.04 -2.61
N PRO A 188 -20.28 3.07 -3.21
CA PRO A 188 -19.84 4.45 -3.10
C PRO A 188 -19.61 4.86 -1.64
N THR A 189 -18.37 5.18 -1.31
CA THR A 189 -17.91 5.44 0.06
C THR A 189 -16.91 6.59 0.01
N PRO A 190 -16.93 7.54 0.95
CA PRO A 190 -15.91 8.58 1.06
C PRO A 190 -14.53 7.98 1.25
N VAL A 191 -13.58 8.36 0.37
CA VAL A 191 -12.19 7.90 0.43
C VAL A 191 -11.24 9.10 0.45
N ARG A 192 -10.29 9.09 1.39
CA ARG A 192 -9.15 10.01 1.40
C ARG A 192 -7.88 9.23 1.09
N ARG A 193 -7.08 9.73 0.14
CA ARG A 193 -5.84 9.07 -0.29
C ARG A 193 -4.64 9.79 0.31
N ILE A 194 -3.81 9.08 1.07
CA ILE A 194 -2.52 9.53 1.59
C ILE A 194 -1.43 8.83 0.80
N GLY A 195 -0.61 9.62 0.13
CA GLY A 195 0.48 9.20 -0.73
C GLY A 195 1.16 10.43 -1.30
N VAL A 196 2.03 10.25 -2.27
CA VAL A 196 2.71 11.37 -2.96
C VAL A 196 1.71 12.12 -3.83
N GLN A 197 1.47 13.39 -3.49
CA GLN A 197 0.45 14.26 -4.09
C GLN A 197 1.01 14.99 -5.33
N ASP A 198 1.18 14.25 -6.44
CA ASP A 198 1.62 14.78 -7.74
C ASP A 198 2.86 15.70 -7.65
N LYS A 199 3.89 15.21 -6.95
CA LYS A 199 5.15 15.92 -6.74
C LYS A 199 6.32 14.96 -6.91
N PHE A 200 7.43 15.45 -7.44
CA PHE A 200 8.70 14.73 -7.34
C PHE A 200 9.20 14.75 -5.89
N GLY A 201 9.96 13.72 -5.53
CA GLY A 201 10.64 13.70 -4.24
C GLY A 201 11.84 14.65 -4.18
N HIS A 202 12.60 14.58 -3.10
CA HIS A 202 13.84 15.32 -2.90
C HIS A 202 14.86 14.50 -2.07
N SER A 203 16.11 14.92 -2.08
CA SER A 203 17.16 14.29 -1.27
C SER A 203 17.03 14.68 0.20
N GLY A 204 17.25 13.74 1.10
CA GLY A 204 17.24 13.94 2.54
C GLY A 204 17.24 12.62 3.29
N PRO A 205 17.41 12.64 4.62
CA PRO A 205 17.22 11.45 5.44
C PRO A 205 15.83 10.86 5.22
N ALA A 206 15.74 9.55 4.99
CA ALA A 206 14.53 8.89 4.51
C ALA A 206 13.26 9.23 5.32
N TRP A 207 13.36 9.23 6.67
CA TRP A 207 12.23 9.58 7.53
C TRP A 207 11.85 11.06 7.51
N GLU A 208 12.78 11.96 7.22
CA GLU A 208 12.49 13.39 7.03
C GLU A 208 11.75 13.60 5.72
N VAL A 209 12.22 12.97 4.65
CA VAL A 209 11.52 12.98 3.36
C VAL A 209 10.09 12.44 3.52
N LEU A 210 9.89 11.28 4.17
CA LEU A 210 8.55 10.74 4.41
C LEU A 210 7.67 11.72 5.21
N ARG A 211 8.23 12.43 6.19
CA ARG A 211 7.52 13.45 6.97
C ARG A 211 7.06 14.62 6.11
N ASP A 212 7.93 15.11 5.23
CA ASP A 212 7.63 16.24 4.33
C ASP A 212 6.48 15.93 3.35
N TYR A 213 6.25 14.64 3.10
CA TYR A 213 5.14 14.16 2.25
C TYR A 213 3.94 13.65 3.06
N GLY A 214 3.94 13.83 4.38
CA GLY A 214 2.83 13.40 5.23
C GLY A 214 2.69 11.88 5.38
N LEU A 215 3.78 11.14 5.15
CA LEU A 215 3.84 9.67 5.21
C LEU A 215 4.40 9.19 6.56
N THR A 216 3.86 9.71 7.65
CA THR A 216 4.20 9.36 9.04
C THR A 216 2.94 9.07 9.84
N ALA A 217 3.09 8.34 10.95
CA ALA A 217 1.97 8.00 11.83
C ALA A 217 1.21 9.24 12.34
N ASP A 218 1.94 10.32 12.67
CA ASP A 218 1.32 11.57 13.15
C ASP A 218 0.49 12.23 12.05
N ALA A 219 1.02 12.33 10.83
CA ALA A 219 0.31 12.91 9.70
C ALA A 219 -0.93 12.08 9.31
N ILE A 220 -0.83 10.75 9.39
CA ILE A 220 -1.96 9.83 9.17
C ILE A 220 -3.02 10.07 10.26
N ALA A 221 -2.61 10.19 11.53
CA ALA A 221 -3.55 10.46 12.62
C ALA A 221 -4.27 11.81 12.45
N ASP A 222 -3.56 12.85 12.02
CA ASP A 222 -4.15 14.16 11.76
C ASP A 222 -5.15 14.11 10.59
N ALA A 223 -4.82 13.37 9.54
CA ALA A 223 -5.74 13.15 8.42
C ALA A 223 -7.01 12.42 8.86
N VAL A 224 -6.90 11.43 9.76
CA VAL A 224 -8.05 10.73 10.36
C VAL A 224 -8.90 11.71 11.17
N ARG A 225 -8.31 12.49 12.09
CA ARG A 225 -9.01 13.49 12.91
C ARG A 225 -9.82 14.47 12.06
N SER A 226 -9.20 14.96 10.98
CA SER A 226 -9.84 15.85 10.03
C SER A 226 -11.02 15.15 9.34
N PHE A 227 -10.79 13.94 8.83
CA PHE A 227 -11.77 13.22 8.03
C PHE A 227 -13.02 12.76 8.83
N VAL A 228 -12.82 12.41 10.09
CA VAL A 228 -13.95 12.05 10.98
C VAL A 228 -14.85 13.26 11.24
N LYS A 229 -14.28 14.48 11.35
CA LYS A 229 -15.03 15.71 11.65
C LYS A 229 -15.83 16.28 10.47
N GLU A 230 -15.56 15.87 9.23
CA GLU A 230 -16.23 16.42 8.03
C GLU A 230 -17.73 16.13 7.95
N ASP A 231 -18.29 15.26 8.81
CA ASP A 231 -19.73 14.96 8.85
C ASP A 231 -20.43 15.53 10.11
N GLN A 232 -19.72 16.32 10.92
CA GLN A 232 -20.28 17.01 12.10
C GLN A 232 -20.57 18.49 11.76
#